data_726108aa2e8dc2b775e7415766239c60
#
_entry.id   726108aa2e8dc2b775e7415766239c60
#
_cell.length_a   1.000
_cell.length_b   1.000
_cell.length_c   1.000
_cell.angle_alpha   90.00
_cell.angle_beta   90.00
_cell.angle_gamma   90.00
#
_symmetry.space_group_name_H-M   'P 1'
#
loop_
_entity.id
_entity.type
_entity.pdbx_description
1 polymer ?
#
loop_
_entity_poly.entity_id
_entity_poly.type
_entity_poly.pdbx_seq_one_letter_code
_entity_poly.pdbx_strand_id
1 'polypeptide(L)'
;PPRSTLFPYTTLFRSTKDAGKIAGLEVKRIINEPTAAALAYGVDKEEAQKIMVYDLGGGTFDVSILDIDDGVIEVLATAGNNRLGGDDFDKCVMDYLAAEFQKTNGIDLTTDKVAMQRLKEAAEKAKIELSGVTTSNVNLPYITADATGPKHLDVTLTQAKFNELTADLVERTMKPVRQAMSDAGLSASDIQKVLLVGGSTRIPAVQDAVKTITGKEGFKGINPDECVAVGAAIQGGVLTGDVQDILLLDVTPLSLGIETMGGVFTRLIDRNTTIPTQIGRAHV
;
A
#
# COMPACT_ATOMS: atom_id res chain seq x y z
N PRO A 1 14.95 21.20 28.63
CA PRO A 1 13.63 21.14 28.00
C PRO A 1 13.34 19.72 27.54
N PRO A 2 12.10 19.19 27.74
CA PRO A 2 11.75 17.88 27.25
C PRO A 2 11.91 17.88 25.74
N ARG A 3 12.64 16.89 25.22
CA ARG A 3 12.72 16.68 23.77
C ARG A 3 11.31 16.33 23.30
N SER A 4 10.63 17.27 22.66
CA SER A 4 9.40 16.97 21.95
C SER A 4 9.73 15.96 20.86
N THR A 5 9.44 14.70 21.10
CA THR A 5 9.40 13.70 20.04
C THR A 5 8.23 14.06 19.13
N LEU A 6 8.52 14.88 18.13
CA LEU A 6 7.59 15.09 17.02
C LEU A 6 7.38 13.73 16.37
N PHE A 7 6.14 13.31 16.33
CA PHE A 7 5.70 12.00 15.85
C PHE A 7 6.11 11.73 14.39
N PRO A 8 6.25 10.44 14.00
CA PRO A 8 6.79 10.01 12.71
C PRO A 8 6.13 10.65 11.50
N TYR A 9 4.84 11.04 11.58
CA TYR A 9 4.12 11.63 10.46
C TYR A 9 4.72 12.96 9.98
N THR A 10 4.97 13.91 10.90
CA THR A 10 5.60 15.19 10.52
C THR A 10 7.03 14.98 10.05
N THR A 11 7.72 13.97 10.56
CA THR A 11 9.06 13.59 10.13
C THR A 11 9.05 13.02 8.72
N LEU A 12 8.10 12.16 8.36
CA LEU A 12 7.95 11.59 7.02
C LEU A 12 7.70 12.68 5.97
N PHE A 13 6.74 13.58 6.20
CA PHE A 13 6.48 14.69 5.29
C PHE A 13 7.70 15.59 5.13
N ARG A 14 8.37 15.93 6.24
CA ARG A 14 9.59 16.72 6.20
C ARG A 14 10.70 16.00 5.44
N SER A 15 10.91 14.70 5.72
CA SER A 15 11.95 13.90 5.07
C SER A 15 11.74 13.81 3.56
N THR A 16 10.51 13.60 3.10
CA THR A 16 10.17 13.56 1.67
C THR A 16 10.42 14.92 1.01
N LYS A 17 9.99 16.01 1.67
CA LYS A 17 10.24 17.37 1.19
C LYS A 17 11.73 17.71 1.13
N ASP A 18 12.48 17.31 2.16
CA ASP A 18 13.92 17.54 2.25
C ASP A 18 14.69 16.69 1.23
N ALA A 19 14.25 15.45 0.98
CA ALA A 19 14.82 14.61 -0.08
C ALA A 19 14.69 15.27 -1.46
N GLY A 20 13.51 15.81 -1.78
CA GLY A 20 13.31 16.58 -3.01
C GLY A 20 14.23 17.79 -3.11
N LYS A 21 14.39 18.56 -2.02
CA LYS A 21 15.32 19.69 -1.97
C LYS A 21 16.79 19.28 -2.14
N ILE A 22 17.20 18.18 -1.51
CA ILE A 22 18.55 17.61 -1.64
C ILE A 22 18.83 17.20 -3.09
N ALA A 23 17.81 16.67 -3.77
CA ALA A 23 17.88 16.37 -5.20
C ALA A 23 17.85 17.61 -6.11
N GLY A 24 17.82 18.84 -5.56
CA GLY A 24 17.79 20.08 -6.31
C GLY A 24 16.42 20.48 -6.84
N LEU A 25 15.35 19.86 -6.34
CA LEU A 25 13.98 20.12 -6.78
C LEU A 25 13.31 21.18 -5.88
N GLU A 26 12.48 22.02 -6.48
CA GLU A 26 11.57 22.89 -5.74
C GLU A 26 10.28 22.14 -5.40
N VAL A 27 10.14 21.70 -4.15
CA VAL A 27 8.97 20.97 -3.69
C VAL A 27 7.84 21.94 -3.38
N LYS A 28 6.84 22.02 -4.25
CA LYS A 28 5.66 22.89 -4.09
C LYS A 28 4.70 22.35 -3.05
N ARG A 29 4.38 21.06 -3.09
CA ARG A 29 3.44 20.37 -2.19
C ARG A 29 3.80 18.90 -2.04
N ILE A 30 3.42 18.31 -0.94
CA ILE A 30 3.35 16.87 -0.71
C ILE A 30 1.88 16.46 -0.76
N ILE A 31 1.58 15.36 -1.44
CA ILE A 31 0.24 14.77 -1.53
C ILE A 31 0.31 13.31 -1.09
N ASN A 32 -0.70 12.82 -0.38
CA ASN A 32 -0.81 11.42 -0.03
C ASN A 32 -1.20 10.56 -1.25
N GLU A 33 -0.67 9.33 -1.33
CA GLU A 33 -0.93 8.42 -2.45
C GLU A 33 -2.42 8.15 -2.69
N PRO A 34 -3.26 7.80 -1.68
CA PRO A 34 -4.68 7.56 -1.90
C PRO A 34 -5.41 8.79 -2.40
N THR A 35 -4.99 9.97 -1.95
CA THR A 35 -5.58 11.24 -2.37
C THR A 35 -5.21 11.55 -3.82
N ALA A 36 -3.96 11.28 -4.22
CA ALA A 36 -3.53 11.40 -5.60
C ALA A 36 -4.29 10.42 -6.52
N ALA A 37 -4.45 9.16 -6.10
CA ALA A 37 -5.21 8.18 -6.85
C ALA A 37 -6.68 8.57 -7.03
N ALA A 38 -7.32 9.11 -5.98
CA ALA A 38 -8.67 9.64 -6.03
C ALA A 38 -8.77 10.85 -6.98
N LEU A 39 -7.78 11.73 -6.98
CA LEU A 39 -7.71 12.87 -7.88
C LEU A 39 -7.61 12.42 -9.35
N ALA A 40 -6.78 11.41 -9.64
CA ALA A 40 -6.69 10.83 -10.98
C ALA A 40 -8.01 10.20 -11.45
N TYR A 41 -8.79 9.66 -10.53
CA TYR A 41 -10.10 9.07 -10.82
C TYR A 41 -11.19 10.13 -10.94
N GLY A 42 -11.20 11.12 -10.04
CA GLY A 42 -12.35 11.98 -9.79
C GLY A 42 -12.33 13.32 -10.52
N VAL A 43 -11.25 13.65 -11.24
CA VAL A 43 -11.08 14.97 -11.86
C VAL A 43 -12.20 15.36 -12.84
N ASP A 44 -12.86 14.37 -13.43
CA ASP A 44 -13.93 14.52 -14.42
C ASP A 44 -15.30 14.01 -13.93
N LYS A 45 -15.45 13.77 -12.63
CA LYS A 45 -16.70 13.27 -12.04
C LYS A 45 -17.54 14.39 -11.47
N GLU A 46 -18.76 14.50 -11.99
CA GLU A 46 -19.77 15.49 -11.54
C GLU A 46 -20.71 14.91 -10.48
N GLU A 47 -20.85 13.58 -10.39
CA GLU A 47 -21.75 12.92 -9.46
C GLU A 47 -21.08 12.64 -8.11
N ALA A 48 -21.80 12.95 -7.03
CA ALA A 48 -21.39 12.62 -5.67
C ALA A 48 -21.20 11.11 -5.49
N GLN A 49 -20.05 10.68 -4.99
CA GLN A 49 -19.76 9.28 -4.79
C GLN A 49 -18.76 9.03 -3.67
N LYS A 50 -19.00 7.97 -2.91
CA LYS A 50 -18.04 7.46 -1.92
C LYS A 50 -17.21 6.34 -2.52
N ILE A 51 -15.92 6.50 -2.46
CA ILE A 51 -14.97 5.55 -3.03
C ILE A 51 -14.05 4.98 -1.96
N MET A 52 -13.58 3.78 -2.20
CA MET A 52 -12.50 3.17 -1.45
C MET A 52 -11.25 3.14 -2.32
N VAL A 53 -10.14 3.65 -1.82
CA VAL A 53 -8.81 3.43 -2.40
C VAL A 53 -8.14 2.33 -1.58
N TYR A 54 -7.84 1.22 -2.23
CA TYR A 54 -7.15 0.07 -1.67
C TYR A 54 -5.77 -0.01 -2.30
N ASP A 55 -4.76 0.38 -1.55
CA ASP A 55 -3.38 0.48 -2.02
C ASP A 55 -2.51 -0.62 -1.39
N LEU A 56 -2.12 -1.60 -2.20
CA LEU A 56 -1.22 -2.67 -1.81
C LEU A 56 0.06 -2.58 -2.64
N GLY A 57 1.03 -1.89 -2.10
CA GLY A 57 2.35 -1.70 -2.68
C GLY A 57 3.32 -2.85 -2.40
N GLY A 58 4.63 -2.59 -2.56
CA GLY A 58 5.68 -3.57 -2.30
C GLY A 58 5.87 -3.86 -0.81
N GLY A 59 5.78 -2.85 0.07
CA GLY A 59 6.08 -2.98 1.51
C GLY A 59 4.99 -2.50 2.45
N THR A 60 3.99 -1.78 1.95
CA THR A 60 2.90 -1.22 2.76
C THR A 60 1.54 -1.50 2.15
N PHE A 61 0.55 -1.54 3.02
CA PHE A 61 -0.85 -1.59 2.68
C PHE A 61 -1.58 -0.41 3.31
N ASP A 62 -2.28 0.36 2.49
CA ASP A 62 -3.11 1.47 2.93
C ASP A 62 -4.51 1.37 2.31
N VAL A 63 -5.52 1.77 3.08
CA VAL A 63 -6.90 1.87 2.61
C VAL A 63 -7.48 3.18 3.08
N SER A 64 -8.12 3.91 2.15
CA SER A 64 -8.78 5.18 2.45
C SER A 64 -10.19 5.17 1.90
N ILE A 65 -11.10 5.77 2.65
CA ILE A 65 -12.47 6.05 2.22
C ILE A 65 -12.55 7.54 1.93
N LEU A 66 -13.02 7.88 0.75
CA LEU A 66 -13.12 9.26 0.29
C LEU A 66 -14.54 9.55 -0.18
N ASP A 67 -14.94 10.81 0.00
CA ASP A 67 -16.13 11.40 -0.61
C ASP A 67 -15.68 12.33 -1.74
N ILE A 68 -16.32 12.19 -2.89
CA ILE A 68 -16.09 13.05 -4.06
C ILE A 68 -17.43 13.69 -4.37
N ASP A 69 -17.51 15.01 -4.27
CA ASP A 69 -18.72 15.78 -4.51
C ASP A 69 -18.38 17.17 -5.02
N ASP A 70 -18.93 17.58 -6.16
CA ASP A 70 -18.82 18.92 -6.74
C ASP A 70 -17.40 19.51 -6.73
N GLY A 71 -16.42 18.74 -7.23
CA GLY A 71 -15.01 19.15 -7.25
C GLY A 71 -14.28 19.06 -5.90
N VAL A 72 -14.96 18.68 -4.81
CA VAL A 72 -14.36 18.45 -3.51
C VAL A 72 -14.02 16.97 -3.35
N ILE A 73 -12.78 16.68 -3.02
CA ILE A 73 -12.31 15.34 -2.66
C ILE A 73 -11.94 15.37 -1.18
N GLU A 74 -12.75 14.73 -0.36
CA GLU A 74 -12.55 14.65 1.09
C GLU A 74 -12.21 13.24 1.53
N VAL A 75 -11.12 13.08 2.29
CA VAL A 75 -10.79 11.82 2.96
C VAL A 75 -11.63 11.72 4.23
N LEU A 76 -12.49 10.69 4.33
CA LEU A 76 -13.33 10.44 5.50
C LEU A 76 -12.58 9.64 6.56
N ALA A 77 -11.85 8.61 6.14
CA ALA A 77 -11.06 7.77 7.02
C ALA A 77 -9.91 7.09 6.28
N THR A 78 -8.85 6.78 7.02
CA THR A 78 -7.73 5.98 6.52
C THR A 78 -7.27 4.98 7.57
N ALA A 79 -6.83 3.81 7.13
CA ALA A 79 -6.21 2.78 7.94
C ALA A 79 -5.18 2.03 7.09
N GLY A 80 -4.27 1.28 7.74
CA GLY A 80 -3.25 0.57 6.98
C GLY A 80 -2.41 -0.37 7.81
N ASN A 81 -1.43 -0.98 7.14
CA ASN A 81 -0.39 -1.81 7.74
C ASN A 81 0.94 -1.49 7.04
N ASN A 82 1.84 -0.82 7.73
CA ASN A 82 3.15 -0.39 7.23
C ASN A 82 4.19 -1.53 7.14
N ARG A 83 3.78 -2.78 7.38
CA ARG A 83 4.58 -4.00 7.27
C ARG A 83 3.79 -5.10 6.58
N LEU A 84 3.15 -4.77 5.48
CA LEU A 84 2.39 -5.71 4.67
C LEU A 84 2.39 -5.23 3.23
N GLY A 85 3.03 -5.98 2.35
CA GLY A 85 3.12 -5.64 0.93
C GLY A 85 3.59 -6.80 0.08
N GLY A 86 3.83 -6.56 -1.19
CA GLY A 86 4.27 -7.54 -2.17
C GLY A 86 5.51 -8.32 -1.78
N ASP A 87 6.45 -7.69 -1.05
CA ASP A 87 7.66 -8.35 -0.53
C ASP A 87 7.34 -9.50 0.45
N ASP A 88 6.23 -9.40 1.21
CA ASP A 88 5.79 -10.48 2.10
C ASP A 88 5.26 -11.68 1.29
N PHE A 89 4.55 -11.41 0.18
CA PHE A 89 4.11 -12.44 -0.75
C PHE A 89 5.30 -13.15 -1.39
N ASP A 90 6.30 -12.38 -1.83
CA ASP A 90 7.54 -12.92 -2.38
C ASP A 90 8.25 -13.80 -1.34
N LYS A 91 8.30 -13.35 -0.09
CA LYS A 91 8.91 -14.12 0.99
C LYS A 91 8.22 -15.47 1.20
N CYS A 92 6.89 -15.54 1.17
CA CYS A 92 6.17 -16.82 1.26
C CYS A 92 6.58 -17.79 0.15
N VAL A 93 6.74 -17.29 -1.08
CA VAL A 93 7.19 -18.09 -2.22
C VAL A 93 8.66 -18.51 -2.05
N MET A 94 9.54 -17.59 -1.63
CA MET A 94 10.95 -17.90 -1.36
C MET A 94 11.09 -19.01 -0.33
N ASP A 95 10.38 -18.88 0.81
CA ASP A 95 10.42 -19.86 1.90
C ASP A 95 9.93 -21.24 1.42
N TYR A 96 8.87 -21.28 0.59
CA TYR A 96 8.38 -22.50 -0.04
C TYR A 96 9.42 -23.13 -0.98
N LEU A 97 10.02 -22.34 -1.88
CA LEU A 97 11.03 -22.83 -2.82
C LEU A 97 12.28 -23.37 -2.11
N ALA A 98 12.75 -22.67 -1.08
CA ALA A 98 13.87 -23.11 -0.25
C ALA A 98 13.56 -24.42 0.47
N ALA A 99 12.35 -24.57 1.02
CA ALA A 99 11.90 -25.80 1.69
C ALA A 99 11.80 -26.97 0.70
N GLU A 100 11.25 -26.77 -0.49
CA GLU A 100 11.18 -27.82 -1.52
C GLU A 100 12.58 -28.24 -1.99
N PHE A 101 13.50 -27.28 -2.15
CA PHE A 101 14.88 -27.59 -2.49
C PHE A 101 15.59 -28.39 -1.39
N GLN A 102 15.39 -28.01 -0.13
CA GLN A 102 15.95 -28.73 1.02
C GLN A 102 15.43 -30.17 1.11
N LYS A 103 14.14 -30.40 0.87
CA LYS A 103 13.54 -31.75 0.83
C LYS A 103 14.19 -32.64 -0.23
N THR A 104 14.46 -32.05 -1.41
CA THR A 104 14.95 -32.80 -2.57
C THR A 104 16.46 -33.02 -2.52
N ASN A 105 17.23 -32.01 -2.08
CA ASN A 105 18.69 -31.99 -2.16
C ASN A 105 19.39 -32.08 -0.80
N GLY A 106 18.65 -31.94 0.32
CA GLY A 106 19.23 -31.93 1.66
C GLY A 106 20.05 -30.68 2.00
N ILE A 107 19.99 -29.63 1.17
CA ILE A 107 20.80 -28.42 1.29
C ILE A 107 19.88 -27.24 1.67
N ASP A 108 20.28 -26.50 2.70
CA ASP A 108 19.61 -25.27 3.13
C ASP A 108 20.15 -24.06 2.36
N LEU A 109 19.34 -23.51 1.45
CA LEU A 109 19.68 -22.33 0.68
C LEU A 109 19.65 -21.03 1.48
N THR A 110 19.02 -21.00 2.65
CA THR A 110 18.84 -19.76 3.44
C THR A 110 20.16 -19.20 3.96
N THR A 111 21.20 -20.00 4.02
CA THR A 111 22.55 -19.61 4.42
C THR A 111 23.38 -18.99 3.29
N ASP A 112 22.95 -19.15 2.03
CA ASP A 112 23.64 -18.62 0.84
C ASP A 112 22.94 -17.35 0.35
N LYS A 113 23.59 -16.20 0.54
CA LYS A 113 23.05 -14.88 0.14
C LYS A 113 22.81 -14.76 -1.36
N VAL A 114 23.66 -15.41 -2.19
CA VAL A 114 23.51 -15.35 -3.65
C VAL A 114 22.31 -16.20 -4.08
N ALA A 115 22.17 -17.40 -3.52
CA ALA A 115 21.00 -18.25 -3.76
C ALA A 115 19.70 -17.55 -3.31
N MET A 116 19.69 -16.91 -2.13
CA MET A 116 18.54 -16.18 -1.61
C MET A 116 18.17 -14.99 -2.49
N GLN A 117 19.13 -14.26 -3.04
CA GLN A 117 18.83 -13.17 -3.98
C GLN A 117 18.17 -13.70 -5.27
N ARG A 118 18.68 -14.79 -5.82
CA ARG A 118 18.09 -15.44 -6.99
C ARG A 118 16.71 -16.01 -6.72
N LEU A 119 16.48 -16.56 -5.51
CA LEU A 119 15.15 -16.98 -5.07
C LEU A 119 14.18 -15.79 -4.98
N LYS A 120 14.63 -14.64 -4.48
CA LYS A 120 13.80 -13.43 -4.40
C LYS A 120 13.33 -12.97 -5.78
N GLU A 121 14.24 -12.84 -6.72
CA GLU A 121 13.94 -12.44 -8.10
C GLU A 121 12.97 -13.44 -8.78
N ALA A 122 13.20 -14.74 -8.57
CA ALA A 122 12.35 -15.77 -9.13
C ALA A 122 10.95 -15.82 -8.47
N ALA A 123 10.87 -15.58 -7.16
CA ALA A 123 9.61 -15.52 -6.42
C ALA A 123 8.75 -14.33 -6.88
N GLU A 124 9.34 -13.15 -7.00
CA GLU A 124 8.66 -11.96 -7.53
C GLU A 124 8.15 -12.20 -8.95
N LYS A 125 8.99 -12.75 -9.82
CA LYS A 125 8.60 -13.11 -11.18
C LYS A 125 7.43 -14.10 -11.19
N ALA A 126 7.49 -15.16 -10.39
CA ALA A 126 6.41 -16.15 -10.30
C ALA A 126 5.12 -15.54 -9.76
N LYS A 127 5.18 -14.64 -8.75
CA LYS A 127 4.02 -13.88 -8.25
C LYS A 127 3.37 -13.06 -9.38
N ILE A 128 4.16 -12.34 -10.16
CA ILE A 128 3.67 -11.54 -11.29
C ILE A 128 3.01 -12.44 -12.34
N GLU A 129 3.66 -13.53 -12.75
CA GLU A 129 3.13 -14.47 -13.73
C GLU A 129 1.80 -15.09 -13.25
N LEU A 130 1.73 -15.54 -11.99
CA LEU A 130 0.54 -16.16 -11.40
C LEU A 130 -0.66 -15.20 -11.25
N SER A 131 -0.45 -13.91 -11.43
CA SER A 131 -1.55 -12.94 -11.56
C SER A 131 -2.31 -13.05 -12.88
N GLY A 132 -1.70 -13.68 -13.91
CA GLY A 132 -2.31 -13.84 -15.24
C GLY A 132 -2.45 -15.28 -15.71
N VAL A 133 -1.74 -16.24 -15.08
CA VAL A 133 -1.75 -17.65 -15.47
C VAL A 133 -1.94 -18.57 -14.26
N THR A 134 -2.34 -19.82 -14.49
CA THR A 134 -2.62 -20.78 -13.42
C THR A 134 -1.38 -21.50 -12.89
N THR A 135 -0.27 -21.47 -13.63
CA THR A 135 0.99 -22.11 -13.26
C THR A 135 2.19 -21.28 -13.72
N SER A 136 3.24 -21.27 -12.90
CA SER A 136 4.55 -20.67 -13.24
C SER A 136 5.65 -21.70 -12.94
N ASN A 137 6.59 -21.86 -13.85
CA ASN A 137 7.76 -22.72 -13.65
C ASN A 137 8.95 -21.90 -13.17
N VAL A 138 9.41 -22.18 -11.96
CA VAL A 138 10.60 -21.57 -11.37
C VAL A 138 11.80 -22.48 -11.62
N ASN A 139 12.63 -22.10 -12.60
CA ASN A 139 13.84 -22.84 -12.96
C ASN A 139 15.08 -21.98 -12.68
N LEU A 140 15.89 -22.41 -11.71
CA LEU A 140 17.13 -21.76 -11.32
C LEU A 140 18.30 -22.76 -11.47
N PRO A 141 18.92 -22.80 -12.65
CA PRO A 141 20.08 -23.68 -12.86
C PRO A 141 21.28 -23.19 -12.05
N TYR A 142 22.08 -24.13 -11.55
CA TYR A 142 23.31 -23.86 -10.79
C TYR A 142 23.05 -22.93 -9.59
N ILE A 143 21.97 -23.23 -8.81
CA ILE A 143 21.63 -22.40 -7.64
C ILE A 143 22.64 -22.58 -6.52
N THR A 144 23.21 -23.77 -6.37
CA THR A 144 24.29 -24.10 -5.45
C THR A 144 25.05 -25.33 -5.96
N ALA A 145 26.07 -25.77 -5.22
CA ALA A 145 26.83 -27.00 -5.51
C ALA A 145 27.22 -27.69 -4.20
N ASP A 146 27.38 -29.03 -4.28
CA ASP A 146 27.97 -29.85 -3.22
C ASP A 146 29.08 -30.76 -3.77
N ALA A 147 29.54 -31.71 -2.97
CA ALA A 147 30.58 -32.65 -3.37
C ALA A 147 30.21 -33.55 -4.58
N THR A 148 28.93 -33.64 -4.91
CA THR A 148 28.42 -34.42 -6.04
C THR A 148 28.25 -33.58 -7.30
N GLY A 149 28.47 -32.26 -7.20
CA GLY A 149 28.40 -31.33 -8.34
C GLY A 149 27.33 -30.25 -8.19
N PRO A 150 27.03 -29.54 -9.29
CA PRO A 150 26.05 -28.46 -9.27
C PRO A 150 24.64 -28.96 -9.02
N LYS A 151 23.84 -28.15 -8.33
CA LYS A 151 22.42 -28.40 -8.05
C LYS A 151 21.55 -27.34 -8.72
N HIS A 152 20.38 -27.76 -9.12
CA HIS A 152 19.40 -26.95 -9.83
C HIS A 152 18.08 -26.98 -9.07
N LEU A 153 17.38 -25.84 -9.04
CA LEU A 153 16.00 -25.80 -8.58
C LEU A 153 15.09 -25.75 -9.81
N ASP A 154 14.14 -26.65 -9.85
CA ASP A 154 13.07 -26.70 -10.88
C ASP A 154 11.77 -27.06 -10.18
N VAL A 155 10.89 -26.06 -9.98
CA VAL A 155 9.62 -26.19 -9.26
C VAL A 155 8.50 -25.53 -10.03
N THR A 156 7.44 -26.26 -10.29
CA THR A 156 6.21 -25.69 -10.84
C THR A 156 5.33 -25.20 -9.68
N LEU A 157 5.11 -23.90 -9.60
CA LEU A 157 4.21 -23.28 -8.64
C LEU A 157 2.84 -23.04 -9.30
N THR A 158 1.78 -23.54 -8.68
CA THR A 158 0.41 -23.29 -9.13
C THR A 158 -0.18 -22.07 -8.42
N GLN A 159 -1.13 -21.39 -9.07
CA GLN A 159 -1.90 -20.31 -8.45
C GLN A 159 -2.62 -20.76 -7.16
N ALA A 160 -3.15 -21.99 -7.14
CA ALA A 160 -3.79 -22.56 -5.95
C ALA A 160 -2.79 -22.68 -4.78
N LYS A 161 -1.56 -23.14 -5.06
CA LYS A 161 -0.51 -23.23 -4.03
C LYS A 161 -0.05 -21.84 -3.58
N PHE A 162 0.11 -20.92 -4.49
CA PHE A 162 0.41 -19.52 -4.15
C PHE A 162 -0.66 -18.90 -3.25
N ASN A 163 -1.94 -19.10 -3.57
CA ASN A 163 -3.07 -18.63 -2.75
C ASN A 163 -3.06 -19.26 -1.36
N GLU A 164 -2.77 -20.57 -1.26
CA GLU A 164 -2.62 -21.25 0.04
C GLU A 164 -1.51 -20.64 0.90
N LEU A 165 -0.33 -20.41 0.30
CA LEU A 165 0.84 -19.84 0.99
C LEU A 165 0.61 -18.40 1.47
N THR A 166 -0.22 -17.63 0.77
CA THR A 166 -0.40 -16.20 0.99
C THR A 166 -1.76 -15.83 1.59
N ALA A 167 -2.60 -16.81 1.94
CA ALA A 167 -3.95 -16.58 2.46
C ALA A 167 -3.99 -15.67 3.69
N ASP A 168 -3.04 -15.86 4.63
CA ASP A 168 -2.93 -15.00 5.82
C ASP A 168 -2.63 -13.54 5.46
N LEU A 169 -1.77 -13.30 4.47
CA LEU A 169 -1.44 -11.95 4.03
C LEU A 169 -2.66 -11.23 3.46
N VAL A 170 -3.47 -11.94 2.65
CA VAL A 170 -4.72 -11.40 2.11
C VAL A 170 -5.69 -11.07 3.24
N GLU A 171 -5.91 -11.98 4.21
CA GLU A 171 -6.80 -11.72 5.34
C GLU A 171 -6.30 -10.55 6.21
N ARG A 172 -4.99 -10.38 6.37
CA ARG A 172 -4.41 -9.26 7.11
C ARG A 172 -4.72 -7.90 6.49
N THR A 173 -5.02 -7.81 5.20
CA THR A 173 -5.49 -6.56 4.57
C THR A 173 -6.95 -6.25 4.95
N MET A 174 -7.76 -7.25 5.24
CA MET A 174 -9.20 -7.09 5.51
C MET A 174 -9.48 -6.39 6.84
N LYS A 175 -8.58 -6.51 7.83
CA LYS A 175 -8.74 -5.81 9.11
C LYS A 175 -8.70 -4.27 8.96
N PRO A 176 -7.68 -3.66 8.31
CA PRO A 176 -7.70 -2.24 8.03
C PRO A 176 -8.89 -1.79 7.16
N VAL A 177 -9.33 -2.61 6.21
CA VAL A 177 -10.53 -2.31 5.39
C VAL A 177 -11.76 -2.15 6.27
N ARG A 178 -12.04 -3.12 7.15
CA ARG A 178 -13.17 -3.03 8.11
C ARG A 178 -13.03 -1.83 9.04
N GLN A 179 -11.81 -1.52 9.47
CA GLN A 179 -11.52 -0.39 10.33
C GLN A 179 -11.82 0.94 9.63
N ALA A 180 -11.35 1.13 8.39
CA ALA A 180 -11.59 2.37 7.63
C ALA A 180 -13.10 2.59 7.38
N MET A 181 -13.82 1.53 7.01
CA MET A 181 -15.27 1.60 6.85
C MET A 181 -16.00 1.97 8.14
N SER A 182 -15.60 1.35 9.27
CA SER A 182 -16.16 1.67 10.60
C SER A 182 -15.87 3.10 11.02
N ASP A 183 -14.64 3.59 10.80
CA ASP A 183 -14.22 4.95 11.14
C ASP A 183 -14.96 6.00 10.29
N ALA A 184 -15.23 5.69 9.01
CA ALA A 184 -16.04 6.51 8.13
C ALA A 184 -17.56 6.44 8.43
N GLY A 185 -17.99 5.51 9.28
CA GLY A 185 -19.42 5.28 9.57
C GLY A 185 -20.19 4.70 8.37
N LEU A 186 -19.52 4.00 7.47
CA LEU A 186 -20.07 3.50 6.21
C LEU A 186 -20.14 1.97 6.19
N SER A 187 -21.15 1.47 5.48
CA SER A 187 -21.30 0.06 5.13
C SER A 187 -20.79 -0.22 3.71
N ALA A 188 -20.67 -1.50 3.34
CA ALA A 188 -20.25 -1.90 2.00
C ALA A 188 -21.18 -1.36 0.88
N SER A 189 -22.49 -1.19 1.18
CA SER A 189 -23.46 -0.64 0.22
C SER A 189 -23.25 0.83 -0.08
N ASP A 190 -22.62 1.57 0.83
CA ASP A 190 -22.38 3.00 0.69
C ASP A 190 -21.16 3.31 -0.21
N ILE A 191 -20.32 2.31 -0.45
CA ILE A 191 -19.16 2.42 -1.36
C ILE A 191 -19.63 2.20 -2.80
N GLN A 192 -19.50 3.21 -3.65
CA GLN A 192 -19.85 3.10 -5.07
C GLN A 192 -18.76 2.49 -5.92
N LYS A 193 -17.49 2.80 -5.62
CA LYS A 193 -16.32 2.32 -6.37
C LYS A 193 -15.18 1.92 -5.46
N VAL A 194 -14.38 0.97 -5.93
CA VAL A 194 -13.11 0.60 -5.30
C VAL A 194 -11.99 0.81 -6.31
N LEU A 195 -11.04 1.66 -5.99
CA LEU A 195 -9.82 1.88 -6.76
C LEU A 195 -8.74 0.97 -6.22
N LEU A 196 -8.15 0.16 -7.09
CA LEU A 196 -7.02 -0.71 -6.76
C LEU A 196 -5.74 -0.02 -7.18
N VAL A 197 -4.85 0.20 -6.21
CA VAL A 197 -3.58 0.91 -6.35
C VAL A 197 -2.44 -0.01 -5.91
N GLY A 198 -1.29 0.13 -6.56
CA GLY A 198 -0.11 -0.71 -6.31
C GLY A 198 -0.15 -2.05 -7.05
N GLY A 199 1.04 -2.50 -7.50
CA GLY A 199 1.18 -3.69 -8.34
C GLY A 199 0.66 -4.98 -7.71
N SER A 200 0.70 -5.10 -6.37
CA SER A 200 0.23 -6.30 -5.65
C SER A 200 -1.29 -6.46 -5.66
N THR A 201 -2.06 -5.42 -6.02
CA THR A 201 -3.52 -5.53 -6.24
C THR A 201 -3.88 -6.30 -7.51
N ARG A 202 -2.91 -6.64 -8.35
CA ARG A 202 -3.12 -7.51 -9.51
C ARG A 202 -3.31 -8.98 -9.12
N ILE A 203 -2.96 -9.37 -7.90
CA ILE A 203 -3.12 -10.73 -7.38
C ILE A 203 -4.62 -11.07 -7.32
N PRO A 204 -5.10 -12.13 -8.01
CA PRO A 204 -6.52 -12.46 -8.08
C PRO A 204 -7.16 -12.66 -6.70
N ALA A 205 -6.49 -13.35 -5.78
CA ALA A 205 -6.99 -13.57 -4.42
C ALA A 205 -7.23 -12.26 -3.65
N VAL A 206 -6.44 -11.21 -3.91
CA VAL A 206 -6.64 -9.86 -3.34
C VAL A 206 -7.90 -9.24 -3.93
N GLN A 207 -8.08 -9.32 -5.26
CA GLN A 207 -9.28 -8.78 -5.94
C GLN A 207 -10.55 -9.47 -5.46
N ASP A 208 -10.51 -10.80 -5.30
CA ASP A 208 -11.64 -11.60 -4.80
C ASP A 208 -11.98 -11.23 -3.34
N ALA A 209 -10.98 -11.02 -2.49
CA ALA A 209 -11.19 -10.59 -1.11
C ALA A 209 -11.84 -9.19 -1.04
N VAL A 210 -11.36 -8.24 -1.84
CA VAL A 210 -11.95 -6.91 -1.96
C VAL A 210 -13.40 -6.99 -2.44
N LYS A 211 -13.67 -7.78 -3.49
CA LYS A 211 -15.02 -8.00 -4.00
C LYS A 211 -15.92 -8.63 -2.95
N THR A 212 -15.41 -9.58 -2.17
CA THR A 212 -16.16 -10.25 -1.11
C THR A 212 -16.59 -9.28 -0.01
N ILE A 213 -15.69 -8.39 0.44
CA ILE A 213 -15.98 -7.49 1.55
C ILE A 213 -16.80 -6.26 1.14
N THR A 214 -16.63 -5.78 -0.10
CA THR A 214 -17.30 -4.55 -0.59
C THR A 214 -18.51 -4.82 -1.49
N GLY A 215 -18.63 -6.03 -2.02
CA GLY A 215 -19.60 -6.36 -3.06
C GLY A 215 -19.29 -5.72 -4.43
N LYS A 216 -18.13 -5.06 -4.58
CA LYS A 216 -17.73 -4.33 -5.77
C LYS A 216 -16.47 -4.91 -6.38
N GLU A 217 -16.41 -4.94 -7.70
CA GLU A 217 -15.16 -5.21 -8.40
C GLU A 217 -14.25 -3.98 -8.38
N GLY A 218 -12.94 -4.21 -8.38
CA GLY A 218 -11.97 -3.13 -8.55
C GLY A 218 -12.19 -2.40 -9.87
N PHE A 219 -12.14 -1.07 -9.82
CA PHE A 219 -12.27 -0.23 -11.01
C PHE A 219 -11.08 -0.43 -11.95
N LYS A 220 -11.34 -0.73 -13.22
CA LYS A 220 -10.31 -1.08 -14.22
C LYS A 220 -9.95 0.08 -15.17
N GLY A 221 -10.52 1.25 -14.97
CA GLY A 221 -10.31 2.42 -15.83
C GLY A 221 -9.02 3.18 -15.59
N ILE A 222 -8.25 2.82 -14.53
CA ILE A 222 -6.98 3.45 -14.19
C ILE A 222 -5.92 2.37 -14.01
N ASN A 223 -4.71 2.63 -14.51
CA ASN A 223 -3.57 1.75 -14.27
C ASN A 223 -3.13 1.86 -12.81
N PRO A 224 -3.14 0.78 -12.02
CA PRO A 224 -2.77 0.80 -10.61
C PRO A 224 -1.31 1.20 -10.34
N ASP A 225 -0.44 1.09 -11.35
CA ASP A 225 0.99 1.45 -11.22
C ASP A 225 1.24 2.94 -11.51
N GLU A 226 0.32 3.64 -12.16
CA GLU A 226 0.49 5.01 -12.66
C GLU A 226 -0.46 6.03 -12.02
N CYS A 227 -1.57 5.58 -11.43
CA CYS A 227 -2.64 6.47 -10.96
C CYS A 227 -2.15 7.51 -9.96
N VAL A 228 -1.23 7.17 -9.06
CA VAL A 228 -0.64 8.12 -8.10
C VAL A 228 0.16 9.21 -8.81
N ALA A 229 0.98 8.85 -9.81
CA ALA A 229 1.77 9.79 -10.58
C ALA A 229 0.87 10.73 -11.41
N VAL A 230 -0.21 10.20 -12.01
CA VAL A 230 -1.21 10.98 -12.74
C VAL A 230 -1.90 11.98 -11.80
N GLY A 231 -2.34 11.53 -10.62
CA GLY A 231 -2.95 12.40 -9.62
C GLY A 231 -2.01 13.48 -9.11
N ALA A 232 -0.73 13.15 -8.91
CA ALA A 232 0.28 14.14 -8.55
C ALA A 232 0.50 15.19 -9.65
N ALA A 233 0.46 14.79 -10.93
CA ALA A 233 0.53 15.71 -12.07
C ALA A 233 -0.70 16.64 -12.12
N ILE A 234 -1.91 16.11 -11.91
CA ILE A 234 -3.14 16.90 -11.82
C ILE A 234 -3.05 17.92 -10.69
N GLN A 235 -2.54 17.51 -9.51
CA GLN A 235 -2.30 18.44 -8.38
C GLN A 235 -1.29 19.53 -8.75
N GLY A 236 -0.29 19.20 -9.56
CA GLY A 236 0.62 20.18 -10.15
C GLY A 236 -0.13 21.23 -10.97
N GLY A 237 -1.04 20.80 -11.84
CA GLY A 237 -1.91 21.69 -12.63
C GLY A 237 -2.84 22.55 -11.77
N VAL A 238 -3.35 22.03 -10.65
CA VAL A 238 -4.12 22.82 -9.68
C VAL A 238 -3.26 23.93 -9.06
N LEU A 239 -2.01 23.60 -8.70
CA LEU A 239 -1.09 24.57 -8.09
C LEU A 239 -0.61 25.66 -9.07
N THR A 240 -0.57 25.39 -10.37
CA THR A 240 -0.21 26.35 -11.42
C THR A 240 -1.43 27.14 -11.93
N GLY A 241 -2.64 26.70 -11.60
CA GLY A 241 -3.89 27.31 -12.07
C GLY A 241 -4.38 26.81 -13.43
N ASP A 242 -3.72 25.77 -13.98
CA ASP A 242 -4.12 25.13 -15.24
C ASP A 242 -5.35 24.24 -15.05
N VAL A 243 -5.57 23.74 -13.84
CA VAL A 243 -6.76 22.98 -13.40
C VAL A 243 -7.45 23.79 -12.32
N GLN A 244 -8.75 24.04 -12.48
CA GLN A 244 -9.55 24.84 -11.56
C GLN A 244 -10.64 23.98 -10.93
N ASP A 245 -11.29 24.52 -9.91
CA ASP A 245 -12.48 23.96 -9.26
C ASP A 245 -12.28 22.60 -8.57
N ILE A 246 -11.04 22.30 -8.11
CA ILE A 246 -10.75 21.12 -7.31
C ILE A 246 -10.24 21.52 -5.94
N LEU A 247 -10.93 21.08 -4.89
CA LEU A 247 -10.52 21.20 -3.50
C LEU A 247 -10.21 19.84 -2.90
N LEU A 248 -9.03 19.72 -2.33
CA LEU A 248 -8.55 18.50 -1.70
C LEU A 248 -8.47 18.67 -0.19
N LEU A 249 -9.25 17.87 0.55
CA LEU A 249 -9.27 17.81 2.01
C LEU A 249 -8.74 16.45 2.46
N ASP A 250 -7.64 16.45 3.19
CA ASP A 250 -7.00 15.24 3.70
C ASP A 250 -7.17 15.11 5.22
N VAL A 251 -6.81 13.97 5.81
CA VAL A 251 -6.92 13.72 7.23
C VAL A 251 -5.59 13.28 7.83
N THR A 252 -5.47 13.42 9.15
CA THR A 252 -4.34 12.83 9.89
C THR A 252 -4.53 11.32 9.98
N PRO A 253 -3.60 10.48 9.46
CA PRO A 253 -3.75 9.02 9.51
C PRO A 253 -3.57 8.45 10.93
N LEU A 254 -2.94 9.22 11.82
CA LEU A 254 -2.67 8.86 13.21
C LEU A 254 -3.09 9.97 14.15
N SER A 255 -3.45 9.60 15.38
CA SER A 255 -3.62 10.60 16.44
C SER A 255 -2.27 11.27 16.74
N LEU A 256 -2.29 12.59 16.88
CA LEU A 256 -1.13 13.39 17.25
C LEU A 256 -1.23 13.84 18.68
N GLY A 257 -0.11 13.82 19.41
CA GLY A 257 -0.09 14.20 20.80
C GLY A 257 1.32 14.47 21.30
N ILE A 258 1.44 14.67 22.60
CA ILE A 258 2.70 14.88 23.30
C ILE A 258 2.89 13.81 24.37
N GLU A 259 4.13 13.45 24.62
CA GLU A 259 4.49 12.67 25.80
C GLU A 259 4.54 13.60 27.02
N THR A 260 3.76 13.27 28.04
CA THR A 260 3.70 13.98 29.31
C THR A 260 4.44 13.23 30.39
N MET A 261 4.54 13.82 31.63
CA MET A 261 5.22 13.19 32.75
C MET A 261 4.74 11.74 32.97
N GLY A 262 5.69 10.83 33.20
CA GLY A 262 5.41 9.40 33.39
C GLY A 262 5.27 8.58 32.11
N GLY A 263 5.66 9.11 30.93
CA GLY A 263 5.58 8.39 29.66
C GLY A 263 4.16 8.27 29.11
N VAL A 264 3.24 9.11 29.59
CA VAL A 264 1.83 9.09 29.14
C VAL A 264 1.69 9.86 27.84
N PHE A 265 1.10 9.22 26.81
CA PHE A 265 0.73 9.88 25.58
C PHE A 265 -0.55 10.70 25.78
N THR A 266 -0.42 12.04 25.72
CA THR A 266 -1.57 12.95 25.76
C THR A 266 -1.94 13.33 24.33
N ARG A 267 -3.07 12.86 23.87
CA ARG A 267 -3.59 13.11 22.52
C ARG A 267 -4.11 14.55 22.39
N LEU A 268 -3.72 15.22 21.33
CA LEU A 268 -4.12 16.60 20.99
C LEU A 268 -5.00 16.67 19.75
N ILE A 269 -4.76 15.79 18.77
CA ILE A 269 -5.53 15.69 17.53
C ILE A 269 -5.84 14.20 17.35
N ASP A 270 -7.10 13.89 17.10
CA ASP A 270 -7.55 12.53 16.80
C ASP A 270 -7.13 12.12 15.36
N ARG A 271 -6.91 10.82 15.16
CA ARG A 271 -6.78 10.28 13.81
C ARG A 271 -8.05 10.56 13.01
N ASN A 272 -7.92 10.65 11.71
CA ASN A 272 -9.00 11.02 10.78
C ASN A 272 -9.57 12.44 11.03
N THR A 273 -8.81 13.32 11.66
CA THR A 273 -9.16 14.75 11.73
C THR A 273 -8.76 15.41 10.42
N THR A 274 -9.68 16.09 9.77
CA THR A 274 -9.45 16.85 8.52
C THR A 274 -8.38 17.90 8.71
N ILE A 275 -7.48 18.02 7.74
CA ILE A 275 -6.39 19.01 7.73
C ILE A 275 -6.62 20.04 6.60
N PRO A 276 -6.30 21.33 6.86
CA PRO A 276 -5.59 21.88 8.03
C PRO A 276 -6.45 21.98 9.29
N THR A 277 -5.89 21.62 10.43
CA THR A 277 -6.51 21.78 11.75
C THR A 277 -5.61 22.52 12.72
N GLN A 278 -6.16 23.09 13.79
CA GLN A 278 -5.39 23.82 14.80
C GLN A 278 -5.48 23.10 16.14
N ILE A 279 -4.35 22.90 16.77
CA ILE A 279 -4.25 22.57 18.19
C ILE A 279 -4.52 23.86 18.95
N GLY A 280 -5.69 24.09 19.51
CA GLY A 280 -6.11 25.25 20.27
C GLY A 280 -5.03 26.31 20.63
N ARG A 281 -5.39 27.53 20.89
CA ARG A 281 -4.44 28.53 21.38
C ARG A 281 -4.20 28.31 22.88
N ALA A 282 -2.94 28.14 23.28
CA ALA A 282 -2.59 28.26 24.68
C ALA A 282 -3.00 29.67 25.14
N HIS A 283 -3.87 29.77 26.12
CA HIS A 283 -4.05 31.01 26.86
C HIS A 283 -2.81 31.21 27.72
N VAL A 284 -2.00 32.14 27.36
CA VAL A 284 -0.88 32.63 28.17
C VAL A 284 -1.43 33.67 29.13
#